data_375fa7e5509e4c964179ba493846c1ca
#
_entry.id   375fa7e5509e4c964179ba493846c1ca
#
_cell.length_a   1.000
_cell.length_b   1.000
_cell.length_c   1.000
_cell.angle_alpha   90.00
_cell.angle_beta   90.00
_cell.angle_gamma   90.00
#
_symmetry.space_group_name_H-M   'P 1'
#
loop_
_entity.id
_entity.type
_entity.pdbx_description
1 polymer ?
#
loop_
_entity_poly.entity_id
_entity_poly.type
_entity_poly.pdbx_seq_one_letter_code
_entity_poly.pdbx_strand_id
1 'polypeptide(L)'
;METNDLRKAGLKVTLPRMKILDILGVAKPRHMSAEDIYRRLLDTHEDIGLATVYRVLTQFEAAGLVERHHFEGATAVFELNEGTHHDHIVCVDCSRVEEFTDAVIEKRQHEIAKSKNYTLVDHSMILYGRCVDCAGKSSRRR
;
A
#
# COMPACT_ATOMS: atom_id res chain seq x y z
N MET A 1 0.28 -8.80 13.70
CA MET A 1 0.50 -9.83 12.69
C MET A 1 1.39 -10.91 13.26
N GLU A 2 1.00 -12.12 13.07
CA GLU A 2 1.63 -13.23 13.74
C GLU A 2 2.07 -14.32 12.75
N THR A 3 2.84 -15.29 13.27
CA THR A 3 3.28 -16.44 12.48
C THR A 3 2.11 -17.16 11.81
N ASN A 4 0.94 -17.14 12.47
CA ASN A 4 -0.25 -17.79 11.95
C ASN A 4 -0.72 -17.17 10.61
N ASP A 5 -0.51 -15.87 10.43
CA ASP A 5 -0.90 -15.20 9.19
C ASP A 5 -0.06 -15.69 8.01
N LEU A 6 1.22 -15.95 8.24
CA LEU A 6 2.10 -16.53 7.23
C LEU A 6 1.64 -17.93 6.85
N ARG A 7 1.32 -18.75 7.83
CA ARG A 7 0.88 -20.12 7.59
C ARG A 7 -0.44 -20.17 6.83
N LYS A 8 -1.38 -19.30 7.19
CA LYS A 8 -2.67 -19.20 6.49
C LYS A 8 -2.50 -18.80 5.04
N ALA A 9 -1.48 -18.02 4.75
CA ALA A 9 -1.16 -17.60 3.39
C ALA A 9 -0.34 -18.65 2.62
N GLY A 10 -0.02 -19.77 3.25
CA GLY A 10 0.76 -20.84 2.63
C GLY A 10 2.25 -20.59 2.60
N LEU A 11 2.74 -19.71 3.46
CA LEU A 11 4.15 -19.33 3.51
C LEU A 11 4.83 -19.93 4.73
N LYS A 12 6.09 -20.34 4.58
CA LYS A 12 6.90 -20.77 5.70
C LYS A 12 7.22 -19.59 6.60
N VAL A 13 7.29 -19.86 7.89
CA VAL A 13 7.71 -18.85 8.87
C VAL A 13 9.23 -18.75 8.82
N THR A 14 9.74 -17.57 8.46
CA THR A 14 11.17 -17.27 8.47
C THR A 14 11.38 -15.95 9.19
N LEU A 15 12.59 -15.71 9.69
CA LEU A 15 12.89 -14.48 10.40
C LEU A 15 12.67 -13.24 9.53
N PRO A 16 13.18 -13.18 8.28
CA PRO A 16 12.90 -12.02 7.43
C PRO A 16 11.42 -11.77 7.21
N ARG A 17 10.64 -12.82 6.96
CA ARG A 17 9.19 -12.68 6.75
C ARG A 17 8.50 -12.15 7.99
N MET A 18 8.85 -12.65 9.16
CA MET A 18 8.27 -12.18 10.42
C MET A 18 8.59 -10.73 10.69
N LYS A 19 9.85 -10.34 10.51
CA LYS A 19 10.28 -8.96 10.77
C LYS A 19 9.59 -7.97 9.83
N ILE A 20 9.49 -8.30 8.56
CA ILE A 20 8.85 -7.44 7.56
C ILE A 20 7.35 -7.34 7.83
N LEU A 21 6.72 -8.46 8.18
CA LEU A 21 5.30 -8.47 8.50
C LEU A 21 5.01 -7.59 9.72
N ASP A 22 5.85 -7.66 10.75
CA ASP A 22 5.71 -6.83 11.95
C ASP A 22 5.83 -5.34 11.63
N ILE A 23 6.79 -4.98 10.79
CA ILE A 23 6.99 -3.59 10.38
C ILE A 23 5.74 -3.07 9.66
N LEU A 24 5.21 -3.85 8.73
CA LEU A 24 4.00 -3.47 8.00
C LEU A 24 2.79 -3.36 8.92
N GLY A 25 2.73 -4.21 9.93
CA GLY A 25 1.60 -4.23 10.87
C GLY A 25 1.49 -3.01 11.76
N VAL A 26 2.62 -2.36 12.05
CA VAL A 26 2.66 -1.17 12.92
C VAL A 26 3.02 0.10 12.16
N ALA A 27 3.14 0.01 10.84
CA ALA A 27 3.56 1.14 10.02
C ALA A 27 2.56 2.29 10.09
N LYS A 28 3.11 3.48 10.23
CA LYS A 28 2.36 4.74 10.12
C LYS A 28 3.23 5.73 9.37
N PRO A 29 2.86 6.13 8.18
CA PRO A 29 1.65 5.73 7.46
C PRO A 29 1.65 4.24 7.09
N ARG A 30 0.49 3.72 6.71
CA ARG A 30 0.32 2.30 6.38
C ARG A 30 1.03 1.88 5.10
N HIS A 31 1.37 2.84 4.26
CA HIS A 31 2.02 2.60 2.98
C HIS A 31 3.52 2.77 3.14
N MET A 32 4.28 1.74 2.84
CA MET A 32 5.74 1.77 2.93
C MET A 32 6.37 1.23 1.66
N SER A 33 7.41 1.90 1.20
CA SER A 33 8.24 1.37 0.12
C SER A 33 9.17 0.28 0.68
N ALA A 34 9.76 -0.50 -0.20
CA ALA A 34 10.76 -1.48 0.20
C ALA A 34 11.94 -0.81 0.92
N GLU A 35 12.35 0.37 0.45
CA GLU A 35 13.43 1.14 1.05
C GLU A 35 13.07 1.61 2.46
N ASP A 36 11.82 2.02 2.68
CA ASP A 36 11.36 2.42 4.01
C ASP A 36 11.44 1.25 4.99
N ILE A 37 11.03 0.07 4.55
CA ILE A 37 11.12 -1.15 5.36
C ILE A 37 12.57 -1.48 5.65
N TYR A 38 13.42 -1.39 4.66
CA TYR A 38 14.85 -1.65 4.81
C TYR A 38 15.47 -0.71 5.85
N ARG A 39 15.14 0.58 5.82
CA ARG A 39 15.62 1.54 6.82
C ARG A 39 15.17 1.17 8.23
N ARG A 40 13.93 0.73 8.39
CA ARG A 40 13.44 0.26 9.69
C ARG A 40 14.23 -0.94 10.19
N LEU A 41 14.57 -1.86 9.29
CA LEU A 41 15.39 -3.02 9.65
C LEU A 41 16.79 -2.61 10.06
N LEU A 42 17.39 -1.64 9.37
CA LEU A 42 18.70 -1.12 9.75
C LEU A 42 18.65 -0.48 11.14
N ASP A 43 17.61 0.29 11.43
CA ASP A 43 17.45 0.98 12.73
C ASP A 43 17.37 -0.01 13.89
N THR A 44 16.85 -1.20 13.65
CA THR A 44 16.72 -2.25 14.67
C THR A 44 17.85 -3.26 14.59
N HIS A 45 18.91 -2.96 13.83
CA HIS A 45 20.12 -3.80 13.69
C HIS A 45 19.82 -5.20 13.14
N GLU A 46 18.80 -5.32 12.29
CA GLU A 46 18.52 -6.58 11.63
C GLU A 46 19.39 -6.70 10.38
N ASP A 47 19.98 -7.89 10.23
CA ASP A 47 20.85 -8.17 9.08
C ASP A 47 20.01 -8.74 7.92
N ILE A 48 19.18 -7.90 7.35
CA ILE A 48 18.32 -8.25 6.23
C ILE A 48 18.56 -7.23 5.12
N GLY A 49 19.05 -7.69 3.97
CA GLY A 49 19.36 -6.81 2.86
C GLY A 49 18.14 -6.36 2.07
N LEU A 50 18.32 -5.29 1.30
CA LEU A 50 17.24 -4.72 0.49
C LEU A 50 16.69 -5.72 -0.53
N ALA A 51 17.56 -6.52 -1.15
CA ALA A 51 17.11 -7.54 -2.10
C ALA A 51 16.19 -8.57 -1.45
N THR A 52 16.46 -8.93 -0.19
CA THR A 52 15.61 -9.84 0.56
C THR A 52 14.26 -9.18 0.86
N VAL A 53 14.26 -7.89 1.20
CA VAL A 53 13.02 -7.15 1.43
C VAL A 53 12.13 -7.20 0.18
N TYR A 54 12.69 -6.91 -1.00
CA TYR A 54 11.94 -6.98 -2.25
C TYR A 54 11.39 -8.37 -2.52
N ARG A 55 12.20 -9.40 -2.29
CA ARG A 55 11.78 -10.78 -2.50
C ARG A 55 10.62 -11.16 -1.59
N VAL A 56 10.72 -10.81 -0.32
CA VAL A 56 9.67 -11.10 0.65
C VAL A 56 8.37 -10.38 0.29
N LEU A 57 8.46 -9.08 -0.07
CA LEU A 57 7.28 -8.32 -0.47
C LEU A 57 6.61 -8.90 -1.71
N THR A 58 7.39 -9.35 -2.68
CA THR A 58 6.85 -10.01 -3.87
C THR A 58 6.12 -11.31 -3.49
N GLN A 59 6.68 -12.08 -2.57
CA GLN A 59 6.05 -13.29 -2.07
C GLN A 59 4.76 -12.99 -1.30
N PHE A 60 4.77 -11.94 -0.49
CA PHE A 60 3.58 -11.50 0.24
C PHE A 60 2.47 -11.03 -0.70
N GLU A 61 2.84 -10.31 -1.74
CA GLU A 61 1.88 -9.87 -2.76
C GLU A 61 1.23 -11.06 -3.45
N ALA A 62 2.03 -12.03 -3.89
CA ALA A 62 1.53 -13.22 -4.55
C ALA A 62 0.63 -14.05 -3.63
N ALA A 63 0.89 -14.03 -2.33
CA ALA A 63 0.11 -14.76 -1.35
C ALA A 63 -1.13 -13.98 -0.86
N GLY A 64 -1.31 -12.74 -1.31
CA GLY A 64 -2.45 -11.92 -0.91
C GLY A 64 -2.32 -11.25 0.45
N LEU A 65 -1.14 -11.28 1.06
CA LEU A 65 -0.90 -10.63 2.35
C LEU A 65 -0.73 -9.12 2.25
N VAL A 66 -0.18 -8.65 1.13
CA VAL A 66 0.02 -7.22 0.90
C VAL A 66 -0.51 -6.83 -0.46
N GLU A 67 -0.85 -5.56 -0.61
CA GLU A 67 -1.15 -4.94 -1.88
C GLU A 67 -0.03 -3.99 -2.24
N ARG A 68 0.37 -4.03 -3.51
CA ARG A 68 1.33 -3.10 -4.08
C ARG A 68 0.58 -1.98 -4.77
N HIS A 69 0.95 -0.75 -4.47
CA HIS A 69 0.40 0.42 -5.14
C HIS A 69 1.52 1.15 -5.86
N HIS A 70 1.31 1.44 -7.12
CA HIS A 70 2.28 2.20 -7.91
C HIS A 70 1.60 3.49 -8.35
N PHE A 71 1.79 4.55 -7.58
CA PHE A 71 1.20 5.84 -7.86
C PHE A 71 2.10 6.62 -8.81
N GLU A 72 1.48 7.39 -9.69
CA GLU A 72 2.22 8.19 -10.67
C GLU A 72 3.20 9.14 -9.97
N GLY A 73 4.45 9.15 -10.43
CA GLY A 73 5.48 10.01 -9.89
C GLY A 73 6.04 9.58 -8.54
N ALA A 74 5.71 8.37 -8.09
CA ALA A 74 6.15 7.88 -6.79
C ALA A 74 6.70 6.46 -6.90
N THR A 75 7.52 6.08 -5.92
CA THR A 75 8.01 4.72 -5.78
C THR A 75 6.87 3.79 -5.37
N ALA A 76 6.92 2.55 -5.79
CA ALA A 76 5.93 1.55 -5.36
C ALA A 76 5.89 1.44 -3.84
N VAL A 77 4.70 1.40 -3.27
CA VAL A 77 4.48 1.24 -1.84
C VAL A 77 3.63 0.00 -1.58
N PHE A 78 3.75 -0.53 -0.38
CA PHE A 78 3.10 -1.76 0.02
C PHE A 78 2.30 -1.51 1.29
N GLU A 79 1.17 -2.19 1.42
CA GLU A 79 0.38 -2.17 2.64
C GLU A 79 -0.21 -3.54 2.91
N LEU A 80 -0.49 -3.83 4.17
CA LEU A 80 -1.16 -5.08 4.52
C LEU A 80 -2.57 -5.09 3.94
N ASN A 81 -2.94 -6.23 3.38
CA ASN A 81 -4.27 -6.45 2.87
C ASN A 81 -5.16 -6.89 4.04
N GLU A 82 -5.98 -5.98 4.53
CA GLU A 82 -6.87 -6.24 5.67
C GLU A 82 -8.28 -6.66 5.23
N GLY A 83 -8.46 -6.90 3.94
CA GLY A 83 -9.73 -7.39 3.42
C GLY A 83 -10.78 -6.32 3.17
N THR A 84 -10.54 -5.08 3.54
CA THR A 84 -11.45 -3.97 3.28
C THR A 84 -10.94 -3.17 2.09
N HIS A 85 -11.87 -2.89 1.17
CA HIS A 85 -11.52 -2.07 0.01
C HIS A 85 -11.40 -0.60 0.39
N HIS A 86 -10.40 0.06 -0.14
CA HIS A 86 -10.27 1.50 -0.03
C HIS A 86 -9.60 2.08 -1.27
N ASP A 87 -9.85 3.34 -1.50
CA ASP A 87 -9.24 4.10 -2.58
C ASP A 87 -8.18 5.02 -2.01
N HIS A 88 -7.45 5.72 -2.86
CA HIS A 88 -6.29 6.50 -2.43
C HIS A 88 -6.33 7.91 -2.99
N ILE A 89 -5.80 8.85 -2.21
CA ILE A 89 -5.50 10.20 -2.69
C ILE A 89 -4.02 10.47 -2.44
N VAL A 90 -3.34 10.97 -3.46
CA VAL A 90 -1.88 11.15 -3.46
C VAL A 90 -1.56 12.61 -3.69
N CYS A 91 -0.65 13.15 -2.86
CA CYS A 91 -0.11 14.49 -3.11
C CYS A 91 0.95 14.42 -4.20
N VAL A 92 0.77 15.19 -5.27
CA VAL A 92 1.71 15.18 -6.40
C VAL A 92 3.04 15.84 -6.05
N ASP A 93 3.10 16.61 -4.96
CA ASP A 93 4.34 17.29 -4.57
C ASP A 93 5.17 16.49 -3.57
N CYS A 94 4.55 15.98 -2.50
CA CYS A 94 5.29 15.28 -1.45
C CYS A 94 5.05 13.78 -1.41
N SER A 95 4.19 13.26 -2.29
CA SER A 95 3.85 11.83 -2.38
C SER A 95 3.12 11.28 -1.17
N ARG A 96 2.58 12.15 -0.29
CA ARG A 96 1.72 11.70 0.81
C ARG A 96 0.54 10.93 0.24
N VAL A 97 0.22 9.80 0.85
CA VAL A 97 -0.89 8.94 0.44
C VAL A 97 -1.87 8.82 1.60
N GLU A 98 -3.14 9.07 1.34
CA GLU A 98 -4.19 8.82 2.31
C GLU A 98 -5.23 7.88 1.70
N GLU A 99 -5.89 7.13 2.54
CA GLU A 99 -6.93 6.20 2.13
C GLU A 99 -8.29 6.82 2.36
N PHE A 100 -9.25 6.46 1.52
CA PHE A 100 -10.64 6.85 1.74
C PHE A 100 -11.58 5.79 1.17
N THR A 101 -12.80 5.78 1.69
CA THR A 101 -13.92 5.04 1.10
C THR A 101 -15.10 5.99 1.05
N ASP A 102 -15.90 5.87 0.00
CA ASP A 102 -17.08 6.71 -0.17
C ASP A 102 -18.18 5.89 -0.80
N ALA A 103 -19.26 5.72 -0.04
CA ALA A 103 -20.38 4.88 -0.48
C ALA A 103 -21.08 5.45 -1.73
N VAL A 104 -21.10 6.76 -1.87
CA VAL A 104 -21.73 7.40 -3.04
C VAL A 104 -20.92 7.11 -4.30
N ILE A 105 -19.59 7.23 -4.22
CA ILE A 105 -18.71 6.92 -5.33
C ILE A 105 -18.86 5.46 -5.73
N GLU A 106 -18.83 4.56 -4.76
CA GLU A 106 -18.93 3.12 -5.04
C GLU A 106 -20.27 2.77 -5.67
N LYS A 107 -21.36 3.36 -5.18
CA LYS A 107 -22.68 3.15 -5.77
C LYS A 107 -22.69 3.60 -7.23
N ARG A 108 -22.11 4.75 -7.50
CA ARG A 108 -22.06 5.30 -8.86
C ARG A 108 -21.25 4.41 -9.80
N GLN A 109 -20.16 3.85 -9.31
CA GLN A 109 -19.34 2.91 -10.09
C GLN A 109 -20.15 1.67 -10.49
N HIS A 110 -20.94 1.13 -9.56
CA HIS A 110 -21.82 -0.01 -9.85
C HIS A 110 -22.89 0.35 -10.87
N GLU A 111 -23.48 1.54 -10.77
CA GLU A 111 -24.46 2.03 -11.73
C GLU A 111 -23.87 2.15 -13.13
N ILE A 112 -22.66 2.66 -13.24
CA ILE A 112 -21.96 2.80 -14.51
C ILE A 112 -21.72 1.43 -15.13
N ALA A 113 -21.20 0.49 -14.34
CA ALA A 113 -20.95 -0.87 -14.82
C ALA A 113 -22.25 -1.50 -15.34
N LYS A 114 -23.33 -1.37 -14.58
CA LYS A 114 -24.62 -1.91 -14.96
C LYS A 114 -25.14 -1.28 -16.26
N SER A 115 -24.96 0.03 -16.41
CA SER A 115 -25.42 0.74 -17.62
C SER A 115 -24.66 0.28 -18.87
N LYS A 116 -23.47 -0.27 -18.70
CA LYS A 116 -22.65 -0.82 -19.78
C LYS A 116 -22.79 -2.33 -19.90
N ASN A 117 -23.68 -2.94 -19.13
CA ASN A 117 -23.91 -4.38 -19.10
C ASN A 117 -22.71 -5.18 -18.57
N TYR A 118 -22.03 -4.61 -17.58
CA TYR A 118 -20.94 -5.29 -16.88
C TYR A 118 -21.36 -5.66 -15.47
N THR A 119 -20.83 -6.78 -14.98
CA THR A 119 -20.89 -7.12 -13.56
C THR A 119 -19.56 -6.64 -12.96
N LEU A 120 -19.61 -5.68 -12.05
CA LEU A 120 -18.39 -5.12 -11.45
C LEU A 120 -17.78 -6.14 -10.49
N VAL A 121 -16.53 -6.49 -10.72
CA VAL A 121 -15.81 -7.44 -9.84
C VAL A 121 -14.79 -6.75 -8.95
N ASP A 122 -14.25 -5.62 -9.38
CA ASP A 122 -13.26 -4.87 -8.62
C ASP A 122 -13.13 -3.47 -9.20
N HIS A 123 -12.56 -2.56 -8.43
CA HIS A 123 -12.23 -1.23 -8.92
C HIS A 123 -11.06 -0.67 -8.11
N SER A 124 -10.37 0.30 -8.69
CA SER A 124 -9.37 1.08 -7.97
C SER A 124 -9.53 2.53 -8.43
N MET A 125 -9.39 3.44 -7.49
CA MET A 125 -9.46 4.86 -7.78
C MET A 125 -8.32 5.57 -7.08
N ILE A 126 -7.62 6.41 -7.81
CA ILE A 126 -6.53 7.21 -7.27
C ILE A 126 -6.81 8.66 -7.64
N LEU A 127 -6.92 9.51 -6.65
CA LEU A 127 -7.05 10.95 -6.86
C LEU A 127 -5.68 11.58 -6.66
N TYR A 128 -5.30 12.47 -7.55
CA TYR A 128 -4.03 13.19 -7.47
C TYR A 128 -4.32 14.66 -7.17
N GLY A 129 -3.75 15.16 -6.09
CA GLY A 129 -3.99 16.53 -5.67
C GLY A 129 -2.79 17.10 -4.94
N ARG A 130 -2.98 18.22 -4.29
CA ARG A 130 -1.97 18.84 -3.42
C ARG A 130 -2.48 18.87 -2.00
N CYS A 131 -1.71 18.31 -1.07
CA CYS A 131 -2.12 18.32 0.33
C CYS A 131 -2.06 19.75 0.87
N VAL A 132 -2.66 19.97 2.05
CA VAL A 132 -2.76 21.31 2.64
C VAL A 132 -1.38 21.95 2.85
N ASP A 133 -0.39 21.15 3.22
CA ASP A 133 0.97 21.64 3.44
C ASP A 133 1.64 22.08 2.14
N CYS A 134 1.44 21.33 1.06
CA CYS A 134 2.02 21.64 -0.24
C CYS A 134 1.25 22.71 -0.99
N ALA A 135 -0.06 22.82 -0.78
CA ALA A 135 -0.87 23.84 -1.43
C ALA A 135 -0.41 25.25 -1.07
N GLY A 136 0.06 25.45 0.18
CA GLY A 136 0.61 26.73 0.61
C GLY A 136 1.91 27.12 -0.09
N LYS A 137 2.55 26.15 -0.78
CA LYS A 137 3.80 26.35 -1.52
C LYS A 137 3.62 26.24 -3.02
N SER A 138 2.39 26.10 -3.49
CA SER A 138 2.09 25.78 -4.88
C SER A 138 2.60 26.82 -5.88
N SER A 139 2.66 28.10 -5.47
CA SER A 139 3.16 29.16 -6.33
C SER A 139 4.64 29.02 -6.71
N ARG A 140 5.37 28.19 -5.99
CA ARG A 140 6.80 27.93 -6.24
C ARG A 140 7.04 26.73 -7.12
N ARG A 141 5.98 25.99 -7.44
CA ARG A 141 6.10 24.74 -8.17
C ARG A 141 5.57 24.87 -9.57
N ARG A 142 6.38 24.55 -10.50
CA ARG A 142 6.03 24.65 -11.92
C ARG A 142 6.61 23.47 -12.67
#